data_b05d692dfbbb0d1bb3bd96374838037e
#
_entry.id   b05d692dfbbb0d1bb3bd96374838037e
#
_cell.length_a   1.000
_cell.length_b   1.000
_cell.length_c   1.000
_cell.angle_alpha   90.00
_cell.angle_beta   90.00
_cell.angle_gamma   90.00
#
_symmetry.space_group_name_H-M   'P 1'
#
loop_
_entity.id
_entity.type
_entity.pdbx_description
1 polymer ?
#
loop_
_entity_poly.entity_id
_entity_poly.type
_entity_poly.pdbx_seq_one_letter_code
_entity_poly.pdbx_strand_id
1 'polypeptide(L)'
;MNILFNQKFRFRVGCAGLLLVSLASSHIYTQSKTKQLAQPDQSFNQQENFAPLKSQISFTSNQVADPIISRFQNPFVTQQISDEIIGKQNAFSSRQNLLAASAPYPVVDEFKKYKFNINGSQIATPGKLPNSKVKFNQGDLLIVLVNTRKYFQDYASEDPDIMRTGVLATQGVTVADVLKTLDFMIAVLKEDIANNRATRLQDSNFINTNFRVIKWSAYNPKSKQQKQLRITKYAVFTHPGSRKKTSTFNIPIYSLKDNSNNDKFYTRYTKQDVLSGIYEPGGREFGKVTTLAYLTRNGLEEAIMEGTILINFTDGDKAFFNVDRNNGIAYIRGLKATAQKRYWYFREVDDIKGYGYKIDAKISIKPGVTFAGDVLNIGLGKVVVIEHTQGGRKHLQMGVIADTGGAFLPNLYQLDFLAGIFKNKTEFGQNISQLPDYATAYFLVKK
;
A
#
# COMPACT_ATOMS: atom_id res chain seq x y z
N MET A 1 4.75 47.28 -47.58
CA MET A 1 3.29 47.34 -47.42
C MET A 1 2.85 46.03 -46.79
N ASN A 2 2.38 46.13 -45.58
CA ASN A 2 2.05 45.12 -44.58
C ASN A 2 1.10 44.04 -45.06
N ILE A 3 1.17 42.86 -44.48
CA ILE A 3 0.14 42.32 -43.58
C ILE A 3 0.66 41.07 -42.85
N LEU A 4 0.65 41.19 -41.52
CA LEU A 4 0.82 40.16 -40.50
C LEU A 4 -0.33 39.15 -40.50
N PHE A 5 -0.03 37.86 -40.31
CA PHE A 5 -0.96 36.92 -39.73
C PHE A 5 -0.36 36.19 -38.56
N ASN A 6 -0.85 36.53 -37.41
CA ASN A 6 -0.49 36.02 -36.10
C ASN A 6 -1.48 34.87 -35.77
N GLN A 7 -1.09 33.60 -35.81
CA GLN A 7 -1.87 32.53 -35.28
C GLN A 7 -1.26 32.00 -33.98
N LYS A 8 -1.87 32.36 -32.88
CA LYS A 8 -1.61 31.80 -31.54
C LYS A 8 -2.14 30.38 -31.48
N PHE A 9 -1.29 29.40 -31.56
CA PHE A 9 -1.58 28.03 -31.13
C PHE A 9 -1.57 27.96 -29.61
N ARG A 10 -2.74 27.87 -29.00
CA ARG A 10 -2.89 27.55 -27.57
C ARG A 10 -2.74 26.04 -27.38
N PHE A 11 -1.56 25.59 -26.95
CA PHE A 11 -1.39 24.28 -26.40
C PHE A 11 -2.06 24.22 -25.01
N ARG A 12 -3.19 23.54 -24.92
CA ARG A 12 -3.73 23.09 -23.64
C ARG A 12 -2.92 21.87 -23.18
N VAL A 13 -1.96 22.10 -22.30
CA VAL A 13 -1.29 21.02 -21.58
C VAL A 13 -2.23 20.56 -20.49
N GLY A 14 -2.96 19.47 -20.78
CA GLY A 14 -3.66 18.71 -19.77
C GLY A 14 -2.64 17.95 -18.91
N CYS A 15 -2.53 18.31 -17.63
CA CYS A 15 -1.76 17.51 -16.67
C CYS A 15 -2.45 16.17 -16.45
N ALA A 16 -2.07 15.16 -17.24
CA ALA A 16 -2.38 13.77 -16.97
C ALA A 16 -1.55 13.31 -15.77
N GLY A 17 -2.24 12.99 -14.68
CA GLY A 17 -1.63 12.50 -13.46
C GLY A 17 -1.03 11.10 -13.64
N LEU A 18 0.05 10.88 -12.93
CA LEU A 18 0.82 9.66 -12.92
C LEU A 18 0.03 8.47 -12.38
N LEU A 19 -0.54 7.69 -13.27
CA LEU A 19 -0.61 6.25 -13.10
C LEU A 19 0.71 5.70 -13.66
N LEU A 20 1.51 5.05 -12.84
CA LEU A 20 2.63 4.24 -13.31
C LEU A 20 2.10 2.94 -13.90
N VAL A 21 1.39 3.05 -15.00
CA VAL A 21 1.06 1.96 -15.90
C VAL A 21 1.28 2.49 -17.32
N SER A 22 2.38 2.14 -17.90
CA SER A 22 2.68 2.41 -19.31
C SER A 22 1.75 1.59 -20.18
N LEU A 23 0.78 2.21 -20.83
CA LEU A 23 0.06 1.65 -21.97
C LEU A 23 0.98 1.79 -23.21
N ALA A 24 1.49 0.70 -23.70
CA ALA A 24 2.05 0.61 -25.04
C ALA A 24 0.88 0.39 -26.01
N SER A 25 0.63 1.38 -26.86
CA SER A 25 -0.31 1.27 -27.98
C SER A 25 0.33 0.43 -29.08
N SER A 26 -0.27 -0.70 -29.42
CA SER A 26 -0.01 -1.39 -30.69
C SER A 26 -1.21 -1.18 -31.61
N HIS A 27 -0.99 -0.45 -32.70
CA HIS A 27 -1.89 -0.43 -33.84
C HIS A 27 -1.89 -1.82 -34.50
N ILE A 28 -3.06 -2.37 -34.70
CA ILE A 28 -3.26 -3.50 -35.61
C ILE A 28 -4.40 -3.20 -36.55
N TYR A 29 -4.06 -3.40 -37.79
CA TYR A 29 -4.83 -3.36 -39.01
C TYR A 29 -6.10 -4.21 -38.97
N THR A 30 -7.20 -3.63 -39.44
CA THR A 30 -8.46 -4.31 -39.76
C THR A 30 -8.36 -4.95 -41.15
N GLN A 31 -8.66 -6.24 -41.27
CA GLN A 31 -9.28 -6.78 -42.46
C GLN A 31 -10.36 -7.79 -42.12
N SER A 32 -11.51 -7.51 -42.65
CA SER A 32 -12.75 -8.27 -42.63
C SER A 32 -12.66 -9.55 -43.45
N LYS A 33 -13.27 -10.65 -43.01
CA LYS A 33 -14.03 -11.57 -43.89
C LYS A 33 -15.05 -12.39 -43.07
N THR A 34 -16.28 -12.25 -43.52
CA THR A 34 -17.49 -12.98 -43.16
C THR A 34 -17.47 -14.44 -43.63
N LYS A 35 -17.98 -15.41 -42.85
CA LYS A 35 -18.94 -16.47 -43.22
C LYS A 35 -19.20 -17.43 -42.07
N GLN A 36 -20.41 -17.46 -41.64
CA GLN A 36 -21.51 -18.45 -41.66
C GLN A 36 -21.40 -19.69 -40.78
N LEU A 37 -22.30 -19.69 -39.76
CA LEU A 37 -23.29 -20.71 -39.35
C LEU A 37 -22.85 -22.20 -39.15
N ALA A 38 -22.94 -22.65 -37.90
CA ALA A 38 -23.64 -23.89 -37.51
C ALA A 38 -23.89 -23.90 -35.98
N GLN A 39 -25.12 -24.06 -35.54
CA GLN A 39 -25.60 -24.53 -34.25
C GLN A 39 -26.13 -25.97 -34.42
N PRO A 40 -26.58 -26.63 -33.32
CA PRO A 40 -26.03 -26.82 -31.98
C PRO A 40 -25.87 -28.31 -31.64
N ASP A 41 -25.17 -28.65 -30.58
CA ASP A 41 -25.55 -29.87 -29.85
C ASP A 41 -25.38 -29.73 -28.31
N GLN A 42 -26.23 -30.47 -27.64
CA GLN A 42 -26.66 -30.36 -26.25
C GLN A 42 -25.75 -31.10 -25.27
N SER A 43 -25.89 -30.71 -24.04
CA SER A 43 -25.71 -31.48 -22.81
C SER A 43 -24.29 -31.73 -22.28
N PHE A 44 -23.98 -31.06 -21.15
CA PHE A 44 -23.68 -31.77 -19.91
C PHE A 44 -23.79 -30.81 -18.71
N ASN A 45 -24.85 -31.00 -17.93
CA ASN A 45 -24.99 -30.50 -16.58
C ASN A 45 -24.01 -31.24 -15.67
N GLN A 46 -23.07 -30.53 -15.04
CA GLN A 46 -22.54 -30.93 -13.73
C GLN A 46 -22.41 -29.70 -12.85
N GLN A 47 -23.34 -29.59 -11.91
CA GLN A 47 -23.24 -28.75 -10.73
C GLN A 47 -22.12 -29.32 -9.85
N GLU A 48 -20.99 -28.66 -9.78
CA GLU A 48 -20.06 -28.85 -8.67
C GLU A 48 -20.38 -27.86 -7.55
N ASN A 49 -20.91 -28.41 -6.47
CA ASN A 49 -21.14 -27.74 -5.20
C ASN A 49 -19.80 -27.39 -4.56
N PHE A 50 -19.44 -26.11 -4.55
CA PHE A 50 -18.39 -25.60 -3.67
C PHE A 50 -18.97 -25.42 -2.26
N ALA A 51 -18.65 -26.35 -1.37
CA ALA A 51 -18.86 -26.17 0.05
C ALA A 51 -17.88 -25.12 0.59
N PRO A 52 -18.34 -24.20 1.48
CA PRO A 52 -17.43 -23.25 2.11
C PRO A 52 -16.56 -23.96 3.14
N LEU A 53 -15.24 -23.81 3.03
CA LEU A 53 -14.28 -24.23 4.05
C LEU A 53 -14.57 -23.43 5.34
N LYS A 54 -15.22 -24.03 6.29
CA LYS A 54 -15.31 -23.55 7.66
C LYS A 54 -13.95 -23.78 8.33
N SER A 55 -13.12 -22.76 8.43
CA SER A 55 -12.03 -22.75 9.39
C SER A 55 -12.64 -22.67 10.80
N GLN A 56 -12.67 -23.77 11.49
CA GLN A 56 -12.98 -23.82 12.92
C GLN A 56 -11.77 -23.24 13.68
N ILE A 57 -11.87 -21.97 14.06
CA ILE A 57 -11.05 -21.40 15.13
C ILE A 57 -11.89 -21.53 16.40
N SER A 58 -11.62 -22.55 17.18
CA SER A 58 -12.18 -22.71 18.53
C SER A 58 -11.50 -21.71 19.47
N PHE A 59 -12.23 -20.70 19.91
CA PHE A 59 -11.80 -19.82 20.99
C PHE A 59 -12.28 -20.40 22.32
N THR A 60 -11.36 -20.91 23.12
CA THR A 60 -11.58 -21.12 24.54
C THR A 60 -11.52 -19.77 25.25
N SER A 61 -12.60 -19.37 25.86
CA SER A 61 -12.69 -18.18 26.71
C SER A 61 -11.99 -18.43 28.03
N ASN A 62 -10.72 -18.07 28.13
CA ASN A 62 -10.09 -17.84 29.43
C ASN A 62 -9.92 -16.34 29.60
N GLN A 63 -10.68 -15.79 30.53
CA GLN A 63 -10.49 -14.43 31.04
C GLN A 63 -9.13 -14.38 31.76
N VAL A 64 -8.13 -13.86 31.07
CA VAL A 64 -6.94 -13.34 31.70
C VAL A 64 -6.98 -11.84 31.46
N ALA A 65 -7.20 -11.08 32.53
CA ALA A 65 -7.06 -9.63 32.51
C ALA A 65 -5.63 -9.29 32.06
N ASP A 66 -5.52 -8.63 30.93
CA ASP A 66 -4.24 -8.28 30.33
C ASP A 66 -3.55 -7.18 31.14
N PRO A 67 -2.45 -7.44 31.87
CA PRO A 67 -1.75 -6.45 32.69
C PRO A 67 -1.07 -5.35 31.84
N ILE A 68 -1.10 -5.45 30.51
CA ILE A 68 -0.43 -4.52 29.60
C ILE A 68 -1.25 -3.25 29.38
N ILE A 69 -2.58 -3.30 29.50
CA ILE A 69 -3.45 -2.13 29.28
C ILE A 69 -3.18 -1.03 30.34
N SER A 70 -2.79 -1.40 31.56
CA SER A 70 -2.51 -0.44 32.63
C SER A 70 -1.20 0.35 32.44
N ARG A 71 -0.25 -0.19 31.66
CA ARG A 71 1.05 0.46 31.41
C ARG A 71 0.98 1.66 30.46
N PHE A 72 0.02 1.69 29.54
CA PHE A 72 -0.11 2.76 28.56
C PHE A 72 -1.10 3.88 28.97
N GLN A 73 -1.76 3.75 30.12
CA GLN A 73 -2.63 4.80 30.66
C GLN A 73 -1.88 5.87 31.46
N ASN A 74 -0.59 5.70 31.69
CA ASN A 74 0.22 6.67 32.41
C ASN A 74 0.88 7.66 31.43
N PRO A 75 0.49 8.94 31.42
CA PRO A 75 1.05 9.96 30.51
C PRO A 75 2.56 10.15 30.66
N PHE A 76 3.15 9.85 31.82
CA PHE A 76 4.59 9.92 32.04
C PHE A 76 5.38 8.86 31.26
N VAL A 77 4.80 7.68 31.06
CA VAL A 77 5.47 6.61 30.26
C VAL A 77 5.52 6.98 28.80
N THR A 78 4.49 7.63 28.27
CA THR A 78 4.44 8.09 26.87
C THR A 78 5.49 9.17 26.61
N GLN A 79 5.71 10.07 27.57
CA GLN A 79 6.72 11.13 27.47
C GLN A 79 8.15 10.55 27.49
N GLN A 80 8.45 9.62 28.42
CA GLN A 80 9.75 8.97 28.53
C GLN A 80 10.11 8.16 27.28
N ILE A 81 9.14 7.44 26.70
CA ILE A 81 9.34 6.70 25.44
C ILE A 81 9.63 7.67 24.29
N SER A 82 8.96 8.83 24.25
CA SER A 82 9.19 9.86 23.24
C SER A 82 10.60 10.44 23.31
N ASP A 83 11.11 10.72 24.51
CA ASP A 83 12.42 11.33 24.72
C ASP A 83 13.58 10.34 24.43
N GLU A 84 13.43 9.08 24.83
CA GLU A 84 14.39 8.01 24.52
C GLU A 84 14.46 7.72 23.00
N ILE A 85 13.34 7.81 22.31
CA ILE A 85 13.25 7.61 20.86
C ILE A 85 13.91 8.75 20.09
N ILE A 86 13.80 10.01 20.54
CA ILE A 86 14.45 11.18 19.92
C ILE A 86 15.97 11.05 19.97
N GLY A 87 16.53 10.54 21.08
CA GLY A 87 17.98 10.28 21.21
C GLY A 87 18.50 9.24 20.22
N LYS A 88 17.72 8.18 19.92
CA LYS A 88 18.09 7.11 18.99
C LYS A 88 17.95 7.52 17.51
N GLN A 89 17.12 8.52 17.18
CA GLN A 89 16.97 9.02 15.80
C GLN A 89 18.25 9.63 15.23
N ASN A 90 19.02 10.34 16.04
CA ASN A 90 20.26 11.00 15.58
C ASN A 90 21.37 9.98 15.29
N ALA A 91 21.42 8.87 16.03
CA ALA A 91 22.39 7.78 15.81
C ALA A 91 22.05 6.91 14.59
N PHE A 92 20.76 6.76 14.25
CA PHE A 92 20.32 5.98 13.09
C PHE A 92 20.54 6.74 11.78
N SER A 93 20.24 8.06 11.77
CA SER A 93 20.43 8.93 10.61
C SER A 93 21.91 9.07 10.21
N SER A 94 22.84 9.13 11.19
CA SER A 94 24.26 9.21 10.91
C SER A 94 24.86 7.91 10.35
N ARG A 95 24.34 6.73 10.76
CA ARG A 95 24.77 5.45 10.19
C ARG A 95 24.31 5.23 8.75
N GLN A 96 23.13 5.73 8.36
CA GLN A 96 22.64 5.61 6.98
C GLN A 96 23.49 6.47 6.02
N ASN A 97 23.93 7.66 6.43
CA ASN A 97 24.77 8.54 5.60
C ASN A 97 26.16 7.97 5.33
N LEU A 98 26.76 7.24 6.31
CA LEU A 98 28.06 6.60 6.12
C LEU A 98 28.03 5.41 5.14
N LEU A 99 26.88 4.72 5.03
CA LEU A 99 26.73 3.57 4.14
C LEU A 99 26.37 3.96 2.70
N ALA A 100 25.84 5.16 2.49
CA ALA A 100 25.50 5.68 1.16
C ALA A 100 26.74 6.05 0.33
N ALA A 101 27.88 6.35 0.98
CA ALA A 101 29.11 6.83 0.32
C ALA A 101 29.84 5.75 -0.52
N SER A 102 29.50 4.49 -0.39
CA SER A 102 30.17 3.37 -1.10
C SER A 102 29.39 2.81 -2.29
N ALA A 103 28.17 3.30 -2.56
CA ALA A 103 27.35 2.79 -3.65
C ALA A 103 27.74 3.44 -4.98
N PRO A 104 27.92 2.66 -6.08
CA PRO A 104 28.27 3.22 -7.39
C PRO A 104 27.14 4.01 -8.05
N TYR A 105 25.93 3.94 -7.53
CA TYR A 105 24.76 4.69 -7.97
C TYR A 105 24.16 5.47 -6.81
N PRO A 106 23.48 6.62 -7.06
CA PRO A 106 22.78 7.35 -6.03
C PRO A 106 21.76 6.45 -5.29
N VAL A 107 21.89 6.33 -3.99
CA VAL A 107 20.94 5.60 -3.15
C VAL A 107 19.70 6.46 -2.95
N VAL A 108 18.52 5.89 -3.22
CA VAL A 108 17.25 6.53 -2.91
C VAL A 108 16.89 6.16 -1.48
N ASP A 109 16.89 7.16 -0.60
CA ASP A 109 16.26 7.04 0.70
C ASP A 109 14.75 7.20 0.54
N GLU A 110 14.03 6.09 0.49
CA GLU A 110 12.57 6.07 0.36
C GLU A 110 11.88 6.71 1.58
N PHE A 111 12.56 6.79 2.70
CA PHE A 111 12.12 7.41 3.94
C PHE A 111 12.71 8.81 4.17
N LYS A 112 13.16 9.47 3.10
CA LYS A 112 13.70 10.82 3.20
C LYS A 112 12.66 11.75 3.82
N LYS A 113 12.97 12.26 5.01
CA LYS A 113 12.04 12.95 5.90
C LYS A 113 11.77 14.37 5.41
N TYR A 114 10.85 14.52 4.49
CA TYR A 114 10.35 15.83 4.11
C TYR A 114 9.35 16.30 5.15
N LYS A 115 9.64 17.41 5.81
CA LYS A 115 8.66 18.11 6.61
C LYS A 115 7.98 19.15 5.73
N PHE A 116 6.66 19.11 5.66
CA PHE A 116 5.91 20.25 5.17
C PHE A 116 5.88 21.34 6.24
N ASN A 117 6.24 22.54 5.87
CA ASN A 117 5.99 23.71 6.69
C ASN A 117 4.54 24.20 6.44
N ILE A 118 3.56 23.47 6.98
CA ILE A 118 2.14 23.75 6.77
C ILE A 118 1.47 23.92 8.12
N ASN A 119 0.63 24.95 8.19
CA ASN A 119 -0.34 25.03 9.28
C ASN A 119 -1.43 23.97 9.06
N GLY A 120 -1.45 22.92 9.87
CA GLY A 120 -2.40 21.81 9.75
C GLY A 120 -3.87 22.25 9.88
N SER A 121 -4.16 23.42 10.47
CA SER A 121 -5.50 24.00 10.50
C SER A 121 -6.06 24.35 9.12
N GLN A 122 -5.18 24.53 8.12
CA GLN A 122 -5.60 24.78 6.73
C GLN A 122 -6.11 23.52 6.02
N ILE A 123 -5.70 22.34 6.48
CA ILE A 123 -6.05 21.07 5.84
C ILE A 123 -6.95 20.18 6.70
N ALA A 124 -7.07 20.47 7.99
CA ALA A 124 -7.86 19.70 8.95
C ALA A 124 -8.86 20.64 9.64
N THR A 125 -10.15 20.42 9.41
CA THR A 125 -11.24 21.22 9.99
C THR A 125 -12.31 20.31 10.60
N PRO A 126 -13.09 20.76 11.58
CA PRO A 126 -14.24 20.00 12.08
C PRO A 126 -15.17 19.58 10.94
N GLY A 127 -15.66 18.35 10.99
CA GLY A 127 -16.52 17.78 9.96
C GLY A 127 -17.64 16.93 10.55
N LYS A 128 -18.50 16.45 9.67
CA LYS A 128 -19.57 15.49 9.97
C LYS A 128 -19.79 14.63 8.74
N LEU A 129 -19.95 13.31 8.92
CA LEU A 129 -20.32 12.42 7.84
C LEU A 129 -21.77 12.67 7.43
N PRO A 130 -22.08 12.64 6.13
CA PRO A 130 -23.47 12.67 5.66
C PRO A 130 -24.21 11.41 6.10
N ASN A 131 -25.54 11.49 6.18
CA ASN A 131 -26.38 10.35 6.48
C ASN A 131 -26.34 9.35 5.31
N SER A 132 -25.42 8.39 5.39
CA SER A 132 -25.23 7.35 4.39
C SER A 132 -24.54 6.15 5.02
N LYS A 133 -24.80 4.95 4.49
CA LYS A 133 -24.11 3.75 4.95
C LYS A 133 -22.62 3.78 4.58
N VAL A 134 -21.76 3.51 5.55
CA VAL A 134 -20.31 3.41 5.35
C VAL A 134 -19.97 2.00 4.86
N LYS A 135 -19.31 1.90 3.71
CA LYS A 135 -18.96 0.62 3.08
C LYS A 135 -17.59 0.14 3.55
N PHE A 136 -17.51 -1.10 3.93
CA PHE A 136 -16.29 -1.89 4.16
C PHE A 136 -16.68 -3.34 4.50
N ASN A 137 -15.74 -4.28 4.34
CA ASN A 137 -15.87 -5.62 4.91
C ASN A 137 -15.48 -5.58 6.40
N GLN A 138 -16.37 -6.05 7.29
CA GLN A 138 -16.14 -5.92 8.75
C GLN A 138 -15.01 -6.83 9.25
N GLY A 139 -14.86 -8.03 8.67
CA GLY A 139 -13.78 -8.95 9.02
C GLY A 139 -12.43 -8.44 8.59
N ASP A 140 -12.32 -7.95 7.33
CA ASP A 140 -11.09 -7.39 6.79
C ASP A 140 -10.66 -6.12 7.54
N LEU A 141 -11.62 -5.25 7.87
CA LEU A 141 -11.34 -4.04 8.66
C LEU A 141 -10.81 -4.43 10.06
N LEU A 142 -11.43 -5.41 10.73
CA LEU A 142 -10.97 -5.91 12.02
C LEU A 142 -9.52 -6.41 11.94
N ILE A 143 -9.19 -7.21 10.92
CA ILE A 143 -7.83 -7.72 10.71
C ILE A 143 -6.83 -6.58 10.58
N VAL A 144 -7.11 -5.60 9.72
CA VAL A 144 -6.18 -4.47 9.50
C VAL A 144 -6.03 -3.62 10.76
N LEU A 145 -7.12 -3.35 11.48
CA LEU A 145 -7.06 -2.60 12.74
C LEU A 145 -6.21 -3.32 13.80
N VAL A 146 -6.42 -4.63 13.99
CA VAL A 146 -5.68 -5.45 14.95
C VAL A 146 -4.19 -5.49 14.58
N ASN A 147 -3.86 -5.74 13.32
CA ASN A 147 -2.48 -5.81 12.86
C ASN A 147 -1.77 -4.45 12.98
N THR A 148 -2.47 -3.36 12.65
CA THR A 148 -1.93 -2.00 12.81
C THR A 148 -1.73 -1.67 14.29
N ARG A 149 -2.69 -2.01 15.16
CA ARG A 149 -2.57 -1.81 16.61
C ARG A 149 -1.41 -2.60 17.21
N LYS A 150 -1.26 -3.86 16.77
CA LYS A 150 -0.15 -4.73 17.18
C LYS A 150 1.20 -4.17 16.73
N TYR A 151 1.28 -3.59 15.53
CA TYR A 151 2.50 -2.97 15.05
C TYR A 151 2.99 -1.83 15.97
N PHE A 152 2.09 -0.97 16.43
CA PHE A 152 2.44 0.05 17.42
C PHE A 152 2.95 -0.58 18.73
N GLN A 153 2.35 -1.66 19.18
CA GLN A 153 2.73 -2.35 20.42
C GLN A 153 4.12 -2.97 20.32
N ASP A 154 4.39 -3.65 19.19
CA ASP A 154 5.59 -4.46 19.04
C ASP A 154 6.81 -3.61 18.61
N TYR A 155 6.59 -2.51 17.87
CA TYR A 155 7.68 -1.85 17.14
C TYR A 155 7.80 -0.34 17.40
N ALA A 156 7.08 0.24 18.34
CA ALA A 156 7.19 1.67 18.63
C ALA A 156 8.60 2.10 19.06
N SER A 157 9.36 1.22 19.71
CA SER A 157 10.74 1.47 20.12
C SER A 157 11.76 1.37 18.98
N GLU A 158 11.46 0.53 17.96
CA GLU A 158 12.36 0.27 16.84
C GLU A 158 12.03 1.15 15.62
N ASP A 159 10.77 1.59 15.52
CA ASP A 159 10.27 2.44 14.45
C ASP A 159 9.66 3.73 15.00
N PRO A 160 10.49 4.73 15.33
CA PRO A 160 10.03 5.99 15.92
C PRO A 160 9.13 6.80 14.98
N ASP A 161 9.11 6.52 13.68
CA ASP A 161 8.29 7.27 12.72
C ASP A 161 6.79 7.03 12.94
N ILE A 162 6.37 5.90 13.52
CA ILE A 162 4.96 5.65 13.84
C ILE A 162 4.45 6.50 15.02
N MET A 163 5.34 7.02 15.85
CA MET A 163 4.99 7.89 16.98
C MET A 163 4.73 9.35 16.53
N ARG A 164 4.70 9.62 15.24
CA ARG A 164 4.36 10.92 14.68
C ARG A 164 2.85 11.14 14.68
N THR A 165 2.42 12.25 15.25
CA THR A 165 1.01 12.69 15.19
C THR A 165 0.64 13.23 13.82
N GLY A 166 1.64 13.67 13.04
CA GLY A 166 1.44 14.27 11.73
C GLY A 166 0.68 15.59 11.79
N VAL A 167 0.04 15.94 10.69
CA VAL A 167 -0.70 17.20 10.51
C VAL A 167 -1.89 17.35 11.49
N LEU A 168 -2.39 16.25 12.05
CA LEU A 168 -3.49 16.27 13.01
C LEU A 168 -3.07 16.76 14.40
N ALA A 169 -1.78 16.91 14.69
CA ALA A 169 -1.29 17.52 15.93
C ALA A 169 -1.89 18.91 16.15
N THR A 170 -2.11 19.69 15.09
CA THR A 170 -2.75 21.02 15.14
C THR A 170 -4.22 20.98 15.54
N GLN A 171 -4.84 19.81 15.49
CA GLN A 171 -6.19 19.56 16.00
C GLN A 171 -6.18 18.92 17.41
N GLY A 172 -5.02 18.91 18.07
CA GLY A 172 -4.83 18.28 19.37
C GLY A 172 -4.95 16.75 19.33
N VAL A 173 -4.76 16.11 18.18
CA VAL A 173 -4.75 14.65 18.06
C VAL A 173 -3.37 14.13 18.40
N THR A 174 -3.30 13.20 19.33
CA THR A 174 -2.08 12.51 19.78
C THR A 174 -2.02 11.09 19.21
N VAL A 175 -0.88 10.42 19.36
CA VAL A 175 -0.78 8.98 19.05
C VAL A 175 -1.67 8.16 19.99
N ALA A 176 -1.80 8.57 21.24
CA ALA A 176 -2.72 7.93 22.19
C ALA A 176 -4.18 7.97 21.71
N ASP A 177 -4.62 9.07 21.08
CA ASP A 177 -5.96 9.16 20.50
C ASP A 177 -6.12 8.24 19.29
N VAL A 178 -5.05 8.04 18.48
CA VAL A 178 -5.05 7.05 17.40
C VAL A 178 -5.24 5.66 17.98
N LEU A 179 -4.44 5.28 18.98
CA LEU A 179 -4.53 3.96 19.61
C LEU A 179 -5.90 3.75 20.26
N LYS A 180 -6.43 4.74 21.00
CA LYS A 180 -7.80 4.73 21.56
C LYS A 180 -8.84 4.53 20.46
N THR A 181 -8.65 5.12 19.28
CA THR A 181 -9.54 4.96 18.13
C THR A 181 -9.51 3.53 17.60
N LEU A 182 -8.31 2.97 17.39
CA LEU A 182 -8.15 1.58 16.95
C LEU A 182 -8.77 0.61 17.96
N ASP A 183 -8.46 0.76 19.26
CA ASP A 183 -8.97 -0.11 20.32
C ASP A 183 -10.49 -0.07 20.41
N PHE A 184 -11.12 1.11 20.33
CA PHE A 184 -12.57 1.25 20.33
C PHE A 184 -13.22 0.57 19.12
N MET A 185 -12.67 0.77 17.91
CA MET A 185 -13.21 0.16 16.70
C MET A 185 -13.06 -1.36 16.71
N ILE A 186 -11.92 -1.87 17.20
CA ILE A 186 -11.69 -3.31 17.40
C ILE A 186 -12.74 -3.90 18.35
N ALA A 187 -13.00 -3.23 19.47
CA ALA A 187 -14.01 -3.68 20.44
C ALA A 187 -15.41 -3.74 19.82
N VAL A 188 -15.82 -2.67 19.11
CA VAL A 188 -17.13 -2.61 18.42
C VAL A 188 -17.26 -3.73 17.39
N LEU A 189 -16.23 -3.94 16.53
CA LEU A 189 -16.25 -4.99 15.50
C LEU A 189 -16.32 -6.38 16.12
N LYS A 190 -15.50 -6.66 17.15
CA LYS A 190 -15.53 -7.96 17.84
C LYS A 190 -16.90 -8.25 18.44
N GLU A 191 -17.49 -7.29 19.13
CA GLU A 191 -18.82 -7.42 19.72
C GLU A 191 -19.90 -7.64 18.65
N ASP A 192 -19.88 -6.86 17.57
CA ASP A 192 -20.89 -6.95 16.50
C ASP A 192 -20.79 -8.27 15.74
N ILE A 193 -19.55 -8.77 15.46
CA ILE A 193 -19.31 -10.07 14.83
C ILE A 193 -19.77 -11.22 15.76
N ALA A 194 -19.42 -11.17 17.05
CA ALA A 194 -19.83 -12.18 18.02
C ALA A 194 -21.35 -12.31 18.14
N ASN A 195 -22.06 -11.20 17.95
CA ASN A 195 -23.52 -11.15 17.96
C ASN A 195 -24.16 -11.38 16.56
N ASN A 196 -23.39 -11.80 15.56
CA ASN A 196 -23.85 -12.04 14.18
C ASN A 196 -24.65 -10.88 13.58
N ARG A 197 -24.28 -9.63 13.88
CA ARG A 197 -24.96 -8.43 13.38
C ARG A 197 -24.06 -7.60 12.48
N ALA A 198 -24.68 -6.83 11.58
CA ALA A 198 -23.99 -5.79 10.85
C ALA A 198 -23.39 -4.78 11.83
N THR A 199 -22.12 -4.43 11.63
CA THR A 199 -21.44 -3.55 12.59
C THR A 199 -22.02 -2.14 12.61
N ARG A 200 -22.14 -1.59 13.82
CA ARG A 200 -22.52 -0.19 14.08
C ARG A 200 -21.62 0.82 13.39
N LEU A 201 -20.38 0.45 13.07
CA LEU A 201 -19.45 1.30 12.32
C LEU A 201 -19.89 1.53 10.86
N GLN A 202 -20.90 0.82 10.35
CA GLN A 202 -21.51 1.12 9.05
C GLN A 202 -22.58 2.22 9.12
N ASP A 203 -23.01 2.61 10.32
CA ASP A 203 -23.95 3.72 10.54
C ASP A 203 -23.20 5.03 10.76
N SER A 204 -23.36 5.97 9.83
CA SER A 204 -22.76 7.30 9.92
C SER A 204 -23.23 8.09 11.17
N ASN A 205 -24.43 7.84 11.69
CA ASN A 205 -24.90 8.48 12.94
C ASN A 205 -24.14 7.93 14.13
N PHE A 206 -23.92 6.62 14.22
CA PHE A 206 -23.08 6.03 15.25
C PHE A 206 -21.66 6.61 15.22
N ILE A 207 -21.08 6.76 14.02
CA ILE A 207 -19.75 7.37 13.86
C ILE A 207 -19.78 8.83 14.32
N ASN A 208 -20.71 9.65 13.85
CA ASN A 208 -20.81 11.07 14.22
C ASN A 208 -21.00 11.27 15.75
N THR A 209 -21.66 10.31 16.41
CA THR A 209 -21.86 10.33 17.86
C THR A 209 -20.59 10.00 18.63
N ASN A 210 -19.88 8.95 18.21
CA ASN A 210 -18.77 8.37 18.97
C ASN A 210 -17.40 8.91 18.59
N PHE A 211 -17.27 9.56 17.43
CA PHE A 211 -16.00 10.06 16.94
C PHE A 211 -16.04 11.57 16.73
N ARG A 212 -14.93 12.20 16.96
CA ARG A 212 -14.57 13.49 16.39
C ARG A 212 -14.26 13.26 14.92
N VAL A 213 -15.09 13.80 14.03
CA VAL A 213 -14.90 13.71 12.59
C VAL A 213 -14.14 14.96 12.14
N ILE A 214 -13.00 14.78 11.50
CA ILE A 214 -12.13 15.87 11.05
C ILE A 214 -12.06 15.81 9.53
N LYS A 215 -12.57 16.82 8.83
CA LYS A 215 -12.52 16.91 7.38
C LYS A 215 -11.11 17.22 6.93
N TRP A 216 -10.63 16.48 5.95
CA TRP A 216 -9.32 16.62 5.35
C TRP A 216 -9.43 17.30 3.98
N SER A 217 -8.86 18.48 3.85
CA SER A 217 -8.72 19.20 2.57
C SER A 217 -7.35 18.93 1.96
N ALA A 218 -7.30 18.64 0.68
CA ALA A 218 -6.05 18.39 -0.01
C ALA A 218 -5.11 19.61 0.03
N TYR A 219 -3.83 19.34 0.32
CA TYR A 219 -2.78 20.34 0.15
C TYR A 219 -1.84 19.89 -0.95
N ASN A 220 -1.99 20.50 -2.13
CA ASN A 220 -1.14 20.25 -3.28
C ASN A 220 -0.36 21.50 -3.65
N PRO A 221 0.97 21.55 -3.40
CA PRO A 221 1.79 22.72 -3.72
C PRO A 221 1.77 23.10 -5.20
N LYS A 222 1.54 22.09 -6.08
CA LYS A 222 1.47 22.27 -7.54
C LYS A 222 0.09 22.65 -8.06
N SER A 223 -0.95 22.52 -7.25
CA SER A 223 -2.33 22.82 -7.63
C SER A 223 -3.14 23.32 -6.43
N LYS A 224 -3.01 24.61 -6.12
CA LYS A 224 -3.69 25.27 -4.99
C LYS A 224 -5.21 25.19 -5.03
N GLN A 225 -5.79 24.90 -6.20
CA GLN A 225 -7.24 24.78 -6.41
C GLN A 225 -7.78 23.38 -6.03
N GLN A 226 -6.90 22.37 -5.88
CA GLN A 226 -7.32 21.04 -5.48
C GLN A 226 -7.82 21.07 -4.03
N LYS A 227 -9.11 20.78 -3.82
CA LYS A 227 -9.74 20.72 -2.48
C LYS A 227 -10.02 19.30 -2.03
N GLN A 228 -10.33 18.41 -2.97
CA GLN A 228 -10.56 17.00 -2.71
C GLN A 228 -9.25 16.21 -2.82
N LEU A 229 -9.14 15.13 -2.04
CA LEU A 229 -8.04 14.19 -2.21
C LEU A 229 -8.16 13.45 -3.53
N ARG A 230 -7.06 13.29 -4.22
CA ARG A 230 -6.94 12.34 -5.29
C ARG A 230 -6.93 10.93 -4.72
N ILE A 231 -7.77 10.05 -5.25
CA ILE A 231 -7.83 8.64 -4.85
C ILE A 231 -7.28 7.80 -6.00
N THR A 232 -6.03 7.43 -5.89
CA THR A 232 -5.43 6.43 -6.78
C THR A 232 -5.75 5.03 -6.27
N LYS A 233 -5.51 4.02 -7.07
CA LYS A 233 -5.82 2.63 -6.76
C LYS A 233 -4.60 1.79 -7.06
N TYR A 234 -4.29 0.86 -6.18
CA TYR A 234 -3.26 -0.14 -6.38
C TYR A 234 -3.80 -1.54 -6.08
N ALA A 235 -3.08 -2.54 -6.48
CA ALA A 235 -3.49 -3.92 -6.36
C ALA A 235 -2.28 -4.83 -6.23
N VAL A 236 -2.52 -6.05 -5.78
CA VAL A 236 -1.62 -7.18 -5.96
C VAL A 236 -2.00 -7.88 -7.27
N PHE A 237 -1.01 -8.18 -8.09
CA PHE A 237 -1.23 -8.98 -9.30
C PHE A 237 -0.73 -10.40 -9.12
N THR A 238 -1.41 -11.34 -9.81
CA THR A 238 -0.99 -12.73 -9.87
C THR A 238 -0.07 -12.95 -11.06
N HIS A 239 1.08 -13.55 -10.80
CA HIS A 239 2.07 -13.90 -11.82
C HIS A 239 2.15 -15.42 -11.97
N PRO A 240 2.10 -15.96 -13.18
CA PRO A 240 2.45 -17.36 -13.38
C PRO A 240 3.96 -17.54 -13.14
N GLY A 241 4.34 -18.64 -12.47
CA GLY A 241 5.74 -18.92 -12.17
C GLY A 241 6.03 -20.38 -11.93
N SER A 242 7.31 -20.71 -11.72
CA SER A 242 7.77 -22.05 -11.38
C SER A 242 8.80 -22.01 -10.25
N ARG A 243 8.80 -23.03 -9.40
CA ARG A 243 9.85 -23.20 -8.38
C ARG A 243 11.16 -23.70 -9.00
N LYS A 244 11.09 -24.26 -10.20
CA LYS A 244 12.26 -24.76 -10.97
C LYS A 244 12.41 -24.00 -12.27
N LYS A 245 13.64 -23.80 -12.72
CA LYS A 245 13.93 -23.18 -14.02
C LYS A 245 13.37 -24.06 -15.15
N THR A 246 12.62 -23.47 -16.06
CA THR A 246 12.04 -24.10 -17.24
C THR A 246 12.33 -23.28 -18.49
N SER A 247 11.96 -23.74 -19.68
CA SER A 247 12.08 -22.94 -20.91
C SER A 247 11.22 -21.66 -20.88
N THR A 248 10.05 -21.71 -20.23
CA THR A 248 9.12 -20.58 -20.12
C THR A 248 9.46 -19.68 -18.91
N PHE A 249 9.67 -20.30 -17.75
CA PHE A 249 9.97 -19.61 -16.51
C PHE A 249 11.46 -19.74 -16.23
N ASN A 250 12.25 -18.79 -16.72
CA ASN A 250 13.71 -18.85 -16.68
C ASN A 250 14.38 -17.65 -16.04
N ILE A 251 13.59 -16.66 -15.60
CA ILE A 251 14.10 -15.45 -14.95
C ILE A 251 13.86 -15.54 -13.44
N PRO A 252 14.92 -15.69 -12.64
CA PRO A 252 14.79 -15.86 -11.20
C PRO A 252 14.45 -14.55 -10.48
N ILE A 253 13.66 -14.66 -9.41
CA ILE A 253 13.58 -13.67 -8.34
C ILE A 253 14.34 -14.20 -7.13
N TYR A 254 14.98 -13.29 -6.40
CA TYR A 254 15.91 -13.63 -5.34
C TYR A 254 15.53 -13.04 -3.99
N SER A 255 15.86 -13.77 -2.93
CA SER A 255 15.98 -13.28 -1.56
C SER A 255 17.45 -13.08 -1.21
N LEU A 256 17.75 -12.02 -0.48
CA LEU A 256 19.07 -11.85 0.14
C LEU A 256 19.20 -12.78 1.34
N LYS A 257 20.37 -13.34 1.57
CA LYS A 257 20.67 -14.07 2.81
C LYS A 257 20.86 -13.09 3.97
N ASP A 258 20.52 -13.50 5.19
CA ASP A 258 20.48 -12.62 6.37
C ASP A 258 21.82 -11.96 6.73
N ASN A 259 22.94 -12.60 6.40
CA ASN A 259 24.29 -12.05 6.61
C ASN A 259 24.69 -10.95 5.60
N SER A 260 23.86 -10.68 4.58
CA SER A 260 24.10 -9.65 3.56
C SER A 260 23.90 -8.20 4.05
N ASN A 261 23.36 -8.01 5.25
CA ASN A 261 23.01 -6.70 5.77
C ASN A 261 24.22 -5.77 6.03
N ASN A 262 25.41 -6.33 6.33
CA ASN A 262 26.57 -5.52 6.66
C ASN A 262 27.32 -5.00 5.43
N ASP A 263 27.36 -5.74 4.32
CA ASP A 263 28.12 -5.38 3.11
C ASP A 263 27.27 -4.60 2.09
N LYS A 264 25.95 -4.69 2.14
CA LYS A 264 25.02 -4.13 1.12
C LYS A 264 25.51 -4.34 -0.33
N PHE A 265 26.19 -5.45 -0.60
CA PHE A 265 26.80 -5.77 -1.89
C PHE A 265 25.81 -5.63 -3.05
N TYR A 266 24.54 -5.91 -2.81
CA TYR A 266 23.45 -5.83 -3.78
C TYR A 266 23.20 -4.42 -4.33
N THR A 267 23.67 -3.35 -3.67
CA THR A 267 23.57 -1.97 -4.16
C THR A 267 24.61 -1.64 -5.25
N ARG A 268 25.58 -2.52 -5.46
CA ARG A 268 26.64 -2.36 -6.48
C ARG A 268 26.17 -2.79 -7.87
N TYR A 269 25.02 -3.44 -7.98
CA TYR A 269 24.59 -4.13 -9.19
C TYR A 269 23.27 -3.59 -9.72
N THR A 270 23.22 -3.42 -11.04
CA THR A 270 21.99 -3.08 -11.76
C THR A 270 21.13 -4.34 -11.96
N LYS A 271 19.89 -4.13 -12.41
CA LYS A 271 19.03 -5.23 -12.89
C LYS A 271 19.71 -6.02 -14.01
N GLN A 272 20.42 -5.34 -14.92
CA GLN A 272 21.12 -5.97 -16.02
C GLN A 272 22.24 -6.89 -15.52
N ASP A 273 22.98 -6.46 -14.52
CA ASP A 273 24.02 -7.31 -13.88
C ASP A 273 23.38 -8.55 -13.23
N VAL A 274 22.27 -8.40 -12.53
CA VAL A 274 21.54 -9.54 -11.94
C VAL A 274 21.10 -10.52 -13.03
N LEU A 275 20.55 -9.99 -14.12
CA LEU A 275 20.07 -10.79 -15.25
C LEU A 275 21.18 -11.42 -16.09
N SER A 276 22.41 -10.92 -16.00
CA SER A 276 23.58 -11.55 -16.62
C SER A 276 24.09 -12.79 -15.86
N GLY A 277 23.44 -13.16 -14.73
CA GLY A 277 23.75 -14.37 -13.98
C GLY A 277 24.81 -14.22 -12.89
N ILE A 278 25.01 -12.99 -12.34
CA ILE A 278 26.03 -12.80 -11.26
C ILE A 278 25.78 -13.68 -10.03
N TYR A 279 24.55 -14.15 -9.82
CA TYR A 279 24.15 -15.03 -8.71
C TYR A 279 24.05 -16.50 -9.10
N GLU A 280 24.11 -16.81 -10.39
CA GLU A 280 24.06 -18.21 -10.88
C GLU A 280 25.42 -18.92 -10.67
N PRO A 281 25.48 -20.26 -10.76
CA PRO A 281 26.74 -20.98 -10.67
C PRO A 281 27.81 -20.43 -11.63
N GLY A 282 28.97 -20.12 -11.10
CA GLY A 282 30.07 -19.46 -11.83
C GLY A 282 30.00 -17.91 -11.85
N GLY A 283 28.91 -17.33 -11.39
CA GLY A 283 28.80 -15.88 -11.24
C GLY A 283 29.57 -15.36 -10.02
N ARG A 284 30.04 -14.10 -10.11
CA ARG A 284 30.93 -13.48 -9.09
C ARG A 284 30.31 -13.32 -7.70
N GLU A 285 28.99 -13.36 -7.58
CA GLU A 285 28.24 -13.23 -6.32
C GLU A 285 27.46 -14.52 -5.98
N PHE A 286 27.87 -15.64 -6.60
CA PHE A 286 27.24 -16.93 -6.35
C PHE A 286 27.20 -17.25 -4.84
N GLY A 287 26.08 -17.79 -4.39
CA GLY A 287 25.88 -18.18 -2.99
C GLY A 287 25.40 -17.06 -2.06
N LYS A 288 25.35 -15.78 -2.49
CA LYS A 288 24.91 -14.64 -1.65
C LYS A 288 23.40 -14.44 -1.59
N VAL A 289 22.66 -15.08 -2.49
CA VAL A 289 21.19 -15.00 -2.57
C VAL A 289 20.57 -16.41 -2.58
N THR A 290 19.27 -16.46 -2.32
CA THR A 290 18.44 -17.66 -2.49
C THR A 290 17.44 -17.41 -3.61
N THR A 291 17.33 -18.30 -4.57
CA THR A 291 16.31 -18.25 -5.59
C THR A 291 14.97 -18.64 -4.99
N LEU A 292 13.95 -17.79 -5.16
CA LEU A 292 12.60 -17.99 -4.63
C LEU A 292 11.68 -18.66 -5.66
N ALA A 293 11.71 -18.13 -6.87
CA ALA A 293 10.87 -18.56 -7.99
C ALA A 293 11.47 -18.13 -9.32
N TYR A 294 10.99 -18.71 -10.39
CA TYR A 294 11.28 -18.31 -11.77
C TYR A 294 10.03 -17.75 -12.43
N LEU A 295 10.15 -16.60 -13.05
CA LEU A 295 9.12 -15.91 -13.81
C LEU A 295 9.47 -15.87 -15.29
N THR A 296 8.56 -15.39 -16.12
CA THR A 296 8.89 -14.91 -17.46
C THR A 296 9.63 -13.58 -17.37
N ARG A 297 10.28 -13.14 -18.45
CA ARG A 297 10.92 -11.82 -18.48
C ARG A 297 9.90 -10.70 -18.21
N ASN A 298 8.73 -10.74 -18.82
CA ASN A 298 7.69 -9.73 -18.57
C ASN A 298 7.17 -9.80 -17.12
N GLY A 299 6.99 -11.01 -16.59
CA GLY A 299 6.59 -11.21 -15.18
C GLY A 299 7.57 -10.58 -14.21
N LEU A 300 8.89 -10.69 -14.43
CA LEU A 300 9.88 -9.99 -13.61
C LEU A 300 9.71 -8.46 -13.71
N GLU A 301 9.60 -7.92 -14.94
CA GLU A 301 9.48 -6.45 -15.12
C GLU A 301 8.23 -5.87 -14.45
N GLU A 302 7.16 -6.66 -14.36
CA GLU A 302 5.96 -6.30 -13.61
C GLU A 302 6.18 -6.44 -12.10
N ALA A 303 6.69 -7.58 -11.64
CA ALA A 303 6.92 -7.88 -10.23
C ALA A 303 7.79 -6.83 -9.52
N ILE A 304 8.88 -6.36 -10.15
CA ILE A 304 9.75 -5.33 -9.58
C ILE A 304 9.16 -3.90 -9.61
N MET A 305 7.88 -3.76 -9.97
CA MET A 305 7.10 -2.53 -9.86
C MET A 305 6.02 -2.61 -8.78
N GLU A 306 5.84 -3.78 -8.17
CA GLU A 306 4.79 -4.07 -7.21
C GLU A 306 5.40 -4.35 -5.82
N GLY A 307 4.80 -3.83 -4.77
CA GLY A 307 5.29 -4.04 -3.39
C GLY A 307 5.11 -5.48 -2.93
N THR A 308 3.91 -6.04 -3.15
CA THR A 308 3.57 -7.45 -2.93
C THR A 308 3.12 -8.06 -4.25
N ILE A 309 3.57 -9.28 -4.53
CA ILE A 309 3.13 -10.10 -5.67
C ILE A 309 2.57 -11.43 -5.18
N LEU A 310 1.65 -12.01 -5.94
CA LEU A 310 1.17 -13.38 -5.74
C LEU A 310 1.63 -14.25 -6.91
N ILE A 311 2.39 -15.30 -6.63
CA ILE A 311 2.82 -16.24 -7.69
C ILE A 311 1.91 -17.47 -7.66
N ASN A 312 1.32 -17.79 -8.81
CA ASN A 312 0.65 -19.05 -9.07
C ASN A 312 1.66 -20.00 -9.73
N PHE A 313 2.10 -21.01 -9.00
CA PHE A 313 3.09 -21.96 -9.46
C PHE A 313 2.49 -23.02 -10.38
N THR A 314 3.32 -23.60 -11.24
CA THR A 314 2.93 -24.68 -12.18
C THR A 314 2.52 -25.97 -11.48
N ASP A 315 2.88 -26.18 -10.22
CA ASP A 315 2.46 -27.28 -9.37
C ASP A 315 1.10 -27.08 -8.68
N GLY A 316 0.47 -25.91 -8.89
CA GLY A 316 -0.82 -25.53 -8.30
C GLY A 316 -0.72 -24.74 -7.02
N ASP A 317 0.46 -24.65 -6.42
CA ASP A 317 0.70 -23.83 -5.22
C ASP A 317 0.59 -22.34 -5.52
N LYS A 318 0.37 -21.56 -4.45
CA LYS A 318 0.36 -20.09 -4.47
C LYS A 318 1.15 -19.56 -3.30
N ALA A 319 1.97 -18.54 -3.54
CA ALA A 319 2.66 -17.87 -2.46
C ALA A 319 2.76 -16.36 -2.71
N PHE A 320 2.67 -15.60 -1.61
CA PHE A 320 2.93 -14.17 -1.62
C PHE A 320 4.41 -13.89 -1.44
N PHE A 321 4.90 -12.90 -2.17
CA PHE A 321 6.25 -12.39 -2.01
C PHE A 321 6.19 -10.88 -1.87
N ASN A 322 6.93 -10.33 -0.92
CA ASN A 322 7.01 -8.89 -0.71
C ASN A 322 8.45 -8.41 -0.83
N VAL A 323 8.62 -7.18 -1.29
CA VAL A 323 9.93 -6.54 -1.39
C VAL A 323 10.56 -6.39 -0.02
N ASP A 324 11.76 -6.97 0.12
CA ASP A 324 12.60 -6.85 1.31
C ASP A 324 13.62 -5.72 1.15
N ARG A 325 14.36 -5.73 0.03
CA ARG A 325 15.41 -4.76 -0.28
C ARG A 325 15.34 -4.36 -1.75
N ASN A 326 15.87 -3.19 -2.05
CA ASN A 326 16.16 -2.78 -3.42
C ASN A 326 17.64 -2.43 -3.56
N ASN A 327 18.13 -2.38 -4.80
CA ASN A 327 19.53 -2.05 -5.08
C ASN A 327 19.87 -0.54 -4.93
N GLY A 328 18.97 0.27 -4.36
CA GLY A 328 19.19 1.70 -4.14
C GLY A 328 19.16 2.57 -5.38
N ILE A 329 18.95 2.01 -6.57
CA ILE A 329 18.91 2.78 -7.83
C ILE A 329 17.52 3.35 -8.05
N ALA A 330 17.44 4.66 -8.29
CA ALA A 330 16.19 5.35 -8.53
C ALA A 330 15.49 4.87 -9.80
N TYR A 331 14.15 4.89 -9.78
CA TYR A 331 13.34 4.73 -10.98
C TYR A 331 13.48 5.98 -11.88
N ILE A 332 13.76 5.77 -13.14
CA ILE A 332 13.89 6.84 -14.13
C ILE A 332 12.59 6.95 -14.91
N ARG A 333 11.85 8.05 -14.68
CA ARG A 333 10.59 8.30 -15.36
C ARG A 333 10.80 8.44 -16.88
N GLY A 334 9.92 7.77 -17.66
CA GLY A 334 10.00 7.77 -19.13
C GLY A 334 10.93 6.71 -19.72
N LEU A 335 11.78 6.07 -18.92
CA LEU A 335 12.59 4.95 -19.36
C LEU A 335 11.75 3.68 -19.40
N LYS A 336 11.90 2.87 -20.47
CA LYS A 336 11.21 1.57 -20.60
C LYS A 336 11.53 0.65 -19.41
N ALA A 337 10.59 -0.18 -18.98
CA ALA A 337 10.76 -1.10 -17.86
C ALA A 337 12.02 -1.96 -18.00
N THR A 338 12.25 -2.54 -19.18
CA THR A 338 13.43 -3.38 -19.46
C THR A 338 14.76 -2.64 -19.34
N ALA A 339 14.79 -1.31 -19.54
CA ALA A 339 15.98 -0.47 -19.45
C ALA A 339 16.23 0.10 -18.04
N GLN A 340 15.24 0.02 -17.13
CA GLN A 340 15.42 0.42 -15.73
C GLN A 340 16.56 -0.37 -15.08
N LYS A 341 17.41 0.29 -14.32
CA LYS A 341 18.53 -0.33 -13.59
C LYS A 341 18.14 -0.81 -12.20
N ARG A 342 17.01 -0.34 -11.68
CA ARG A 342 16.48 -0.72 -10.38
C ARG A 342 16.15 -2.22 -10.35
N TYR A 343 16.52 -2.90 -9.23
CA TYR A 343 16.20 -4.30 -8.97
C TYR A 343 15.69 -4.46 -7.53
N TRP A 344 14.73 -5.35 -7.32
CA TRP A 344 14.15 -5.66 -6.03
C TRP A 344 14.39 -7.10 -5.64
N TYR A 345 14.73 -7.29 -4.35
CA TYR A 345 14.87 -8.58 -3.69
C TYR A 345 13.64 -8.82 -2.85
N PHE A 346 13.15 -10.05 -2.85
CA PHE A 346 11.89 -10.43 -2.25
C PHE A 346 12.09 -11.38 -1.08
N ARG A 347 11.07 -11.50 -0.23
CA ARG A 347 10.87 -12.62 0.69
C ARG A 347 9.47 -13.17 0.51
N GLU A 348 9.35 -14.49 0.73
CA GLU A 348 8.04 -15.14 0.84
C GLU A 348 7.37 -14.65 2.12
N VAL A 349 6.07 -14.35 2.06
CA VAL A 349 5.27 -13.80 3.15
C VAL A 349 3.90 -14.48 3.18
N ASP A 350 3.24 -14.39 4.33
CA ASP A 350 1.96 -15.06 4.57
C ASP A 350 0.74 -14.34 3.99
N ASP A 351 0.85 -13.03 3.68
CA ASP A 351 -0.26 -12.19 3.21
C ASP A 351 0.24 -10.95 2.47
N ILE A 352 -0.67 -10.09 2.02
CA ILE A 352 -0.34 -8.77 1.48
C ILE A 352 0.28 -7.94 2.60
N LYS A 353 1.45 -7.35 2.34
CA LYS A 353 2.20 -6.54 3.32
C LYS A 353 2.13 -5.06 2.97
N GLY A 354 1.75 -4.27 3.97
CA GLY A 354 1.76 -2.82 3.95
C GLY A 354 2.99 -2.22 4.60
N TYR A 355 2.77 -1.19 5.46
CA TYR A 355 3.84 -0.49 6.15
C TYR A 355 4.64 -1.40 7.08
N GLY A 356 5.95 -1.12 7.19
CA GLY A 356 6.86 -1.72 8.16
C GLY A 356 8.30 -1.30 7.91
N TYR A 357 9.07 -1.08 8.98
CA TYR A 357 10.46 -0.63 8.90
C TYR A 357 11.43 -1.74 8.45
N LYS A 358 11.01 -3.00 8.57
CA LYS A 358 11.71 -4.19 8.05
C LYS A 358 10.69 -5.22 7.57
N ILE A 359 11.11 -6.16 6.72
CA ILE A 359 10.22 -7.12 6.07
C ILE A 359 9.42 -7.98 7.09
N ASP A 360 10.05 -8.47 8.13
CA ASP A 360 9.43 -9.34 9.13
C ASP A 360 8.47 -8.61 10.08
N ALA A 361 8.53 -7.26 10.08
CA ALA A 361 7.66 -6.41 10.89
C ALA A 361 6.48 -5.82 10.10
N LYS A 362 6.40 -6.05 8.78
CA LYS A 362 5.36 -5.42 7.95
C LYS A 362 3.95 -5.83 8.38
N ILE A 363 3.06 -4.84 8.40
CA ILE A 363 1.64 -5.01 8.71
C ILE A 363 0.98 -5.85 7.61
N SER A 364 0.29 -6.94 7.96
CA SER A 364 -0.58 -7.65 7.02
C SER A 364 -1.87 -6.84 6.83
N ILE A 365 -2.18 -6.53 5.58
CA ILE A 365 -3.27 -5.65 5.18
C ILE A 365 -4.27 -6.38 4.29
N LYS A 366 -5.47 -5.79 4.14
CA LYS A 366 -6.57 -6.36 3.33
C LYS A 366 -7.09 -5.35 2.31
N PRO A 367 -7.48 -5.82 1.11
CA PRO A 367 -8.13 -4.99 0.12
C PRO A 367 -9.47 -4.40 0.62
N GLY A 368 -9.85 -3.28 0.05
CA GLY A 368 -11.14 -2.64 0.35
C GLY A 368 -11.21 -1.87 1.67
N VAL A 369 -10.18 -2.00 2.54
CA VAL A 369 -10.12 -1.37 3.86
C VAL A 369 -8.75 -0.77 4.19
N THR A 370 -7.83 -0.75 3.23
CA THR A 370 -6.49 -0.21 3.41
C THR A 370 -6.22 0.94 2.45
N PHE A 371 -5.64 2.00 3.00
CA PHE A 371 -5.06 3.11 2.24
C PHE A 371 -3.55 3.14 2.42
N ALA A 372 -2.83 3.40 1.32
CA ALA A 372 -1.46 3.87 1.39
C ALA A 372 -1.46 5.40 1.34
N GLY A 373 -0.57 6.01 2.14
CA GLY A 373 -0.47 7.45 2.26
C GLY A 373 0.87 7.91 2.84
N ASP A 374 0.98 9.21 3.08
CA ASP A 374 2.17 9.82 3.69
C ASP A 374 2.20 9.58 5.20
N VAL A 375 2.71 8.43 5.61
CA VAL A 375 2.78 8.03 7.02
C VAL A 375 3.65 8.95 7.87
N LEU A 376 4.59 9.71 7.27
CA LEU A 376 5.46 10.63 8.00
C LEU A 376 4.76 11.96 8.32
N ASN A 377 3.92 12.47 7.42
CA ASN A 377 3.21 13.73 7.61
C ASN A 377 1.77 13.57 8.07
N ILE A 378 1.12 12.45 7.79
CA ILE A 378 -0.25 12.15 8.24
C ILE A 378 -0.22 11.30 9.52
N GLY A 379 0.65 10.31 9.57
CA GLY A 379 0.76 9.33 10.66
C GLY A 379 0.10 8.00 10.33
N LEU A 380 0.73 6.91 10.78
CA LEU A 380 0.23 5.54 10.67
C LEU A 380 -1.06 5.35 11.48
N GLY A 381 -1.88 4.39 11.09
CA GLY A 381 -3.07 3.95 11.86
C GLY A 381 -4.25 4.93 11.83
N LYS A 382 -4.17 6.02 11.07
CA LYS A 382 -5.32 6.93 10.93
C LYS A 382 -6.46 6.22 10.21
N VAL A 383 -7.64 6.25 10.81
CA VAL A 383 -8.86 5.76 10.17
C VAL A 383 -9.44 6.87 9.32
N VAL A 384 -9.70 6.55 8.06
CA VAL A 384 -10.19 7.51 7.06
C VAL A 384 -11.51 7.01 6.47
N VAL A 385 -12.46 7.94 6.33
CA VAL A 385 -13.66 7.75 5.50
C VAL A 385 -13.56 8.68 4.31
N ILE A 386 -13.66 8.13 3.10
CA ILE A 386 -13.79 8.93 1.87
C ILE A 386 -15.26 9.02 1.45
N GLU A 387 -15.67 10.22 1.01
CA GLU A 387 -17.00 10.52 0.49
C GLU A 387 -16.91 10.92 -0.98
N HIS A 388 -17.69 10.27 -1.82
CA HIS A 388 -17.85 10.65 -3.22
C HIS A 388 -19.32 10.54 -3.64
N THR A 389 -19.66 11.18 -4.76
CA THR A 389 -21.00 11.12 -5.35
C THR A 389 -20.95 10.27 -6.60
N GLN A 390 -21.83 9.27 -6.68
CA GLN A 390 -22.02 8.43 -7.86
C GLN A 390 -23.52 8.22 -8.09
N GLY A 391 -24.01 8.46 -9.31
CA GLY A 391 -25.43 8.36 -9.62
C GLY A 391 -26.30 9.27 -8.75
N GLY A 392 -25.82 10.46 -8.39
CA GLY A 392 -26.54 11.42 -7.54
C GLY A 392 -26.59 11.05 -6.05
N ARG A 393 -26.02 9.90 -5.65
CA ARG A 393 -26.01 9.42 -4.25
C ARG A 393 -24.63 9.56 -3.65
N LYS A 394 -24.59 9.88 -2.35
CA LYS A 394 -23.35 9.91 -1.58
C LYS A 394 -22.95 8.50 -1.15
N HIS A 395 -21.73 8.14 -1.42
CA HIS A 395 -21.10 6.89 -1.02
C HIS A 395 -19.98 7.17 -0.04
N LEU A 396 -19.92 6.39 1.02
CA LEU A 396 -18.88 6.44 2.04
C LEU A 396 -18.11 5.13 2.04
N GLN A 397 -16.78 5.21 2.00
CA GLN A 397 -15.87 4.05 2.09
C GLN A 397 -14.88 4.30 3.22
N MET A 398 -14.75 3.33 4.14
CA MET A 398 -13.83 3.41 5.27
C MET A 398 -12.60 2.53 5.04
N GLY A 399 -11.45 2.99 5.53
CA GLY A 399 -10.22 2.22 5.59
C GLY A 399 -9.22 2.82 6.58
N VAL A 400 -8.08 2.15 6.72
CA VAL A 400 -6.99 2.52 7.61
C VAL A 400 -5.76 2.88 6.79
N ILE A 401 -5.04 3.95 7.16
CA ILE A 401 -3.71 4.22 6.61
C ILE A 401 -2.73 3.24 7.29
N ALA A 402 -2.51 2.12 6.64
CA ALA A 402 -1.65 1.02 7.09
C ALA A 402 -0.60 0.64 6.05
N ASP A 403 -0.45 1.46 5.00
CA ASP A 403 0.55 1.28 3.95
C ASP A 403 1.15 2.62 3.50
N THR A 404 2.24 2.57 2.77
CA THR A 404 2.94 3.72 2.20
C THR A 404 3.72 3.33 0.96
N GLY A 405 4.30 4.32 0.29
CA GLY A 405 5.20 4.12 -0.84
C GLY A 405 5.97 5.40 -1.17
N GLY A 406 7.04 5.30 -1.93
CA GLY A 406 7.90 6.45 -2.27
C GLY A 406 7.17 7.60 -2.97
N ALA A 407 6.02 7.35 -3.60
CA ALA A 407 5.20 8.39 -4.23
C ALA A 407 4.44 9.26 -3.20
N PHE A 408 4.38 8.86 -1.92
CA PHE A 408 3.64 9.54 -0.85
C PHE A 408 4.51 10.36 0.09
N LEU A 409 5.79 10.51 -0.18
CA LEU A 409 6.71 11.21 0.70
C LEU A 409 7.38 12.39 -0.03
N PRO A 410 6.89 13.63 0.13
CA PRO A 410 5.73 14.12 0.89
C PRO A 410 4.46 14.26 0.04
N ASN A 411 3.30 13.89 0.57
CA ASN A 411 2.04 13.98 -0.17
C ASN A 411 0.82 14.13 0.75
N LEU A 412 0.24 15.32 0.82
CA LEU A 412 -0.96 15.62 1.61
C LEU A 412 -2.22 15.83 0.76
N TYR A 413 -2.23 15.36 -0.48
CA TYR A 413 -3.33 15.57 -1.42
C TYR A 413 -3.81 14.29 -2.13
N GLN A 414 -3.23 13.15 -1.75
CA GLN A 414 -3.54 11.87 -2.39
C GLN A 414 -3.55 10.74 -1.36
N LEU A 415 -4.46 9.79 -1.58
CA LEU A 415 -4.44 8.46 -0.99
C LEU A 415 -4.43 7.42 -2.10
N ASP A 416 -3.85 6.26 -1.84
CA ASP A 416 -3.90 5.11 -2.73
C ASP A 416 -4.71 3.99 -2.07
N PHE A 417 -5.74 3.52 -2.75
CA PHE A 417 -6.68 2.55 -2.22
C PHE A 417 -6.29 1.14 -2.70
N LEU A 418 -6.06 0.21 -1.78
CA LEU A 418 -5.82 -1.19 -2.11
C LEU A 418 -7.12 -1.83 -2.60
N ALA A 419 -7.24 -1.95 -3.93
CA ALA A 419 -8.48 -2.35 -4.58
C ALA A 419 -8.74 -3.86 -4.54
N GLY A 420 -7.67 -4.70 -4.61
CA GLY A 420 -7.86 -6.14 -4.67
C GLY A 420 -6.63 -6.93 -5.09
N ILE A 421 -6.87 -8.22 -5.36
CA ILE A 421 -5.93 -9.11 -6.04
C ILE A 421 -6.53 -9.42 -7.41
N PHE A 422 -5.77 -9.20 -8.48
CA PHE A 422 -6.25 -9.32 -9.85
C PHE A 422 -5.31 -10.18 -10.70
N LYS A 423 -5.88 -10.84 -11.72
CA LYS A 423 -5.08 -11.65 -12.65
C LYS A 423 -4.24 -10.79 -13.59
N ASN A 424 -4.74 -9.61 -13.92
CA ASN A 424 -4.09 -8.71 -14.88
C ASN A 424 -4.65 -7.28 -14.80
N LYS A 425 -4.00 -6.37 -15.53
CA LYS A 425 -4.37 -4.95 -15.58
C LYS A 425 -5.76 -4.69 -16.18
N THR A 426 -6.26 -5.55 -17.05
CA THR A 426 -7.60 -5.42 -17.64
C THR A 426 -8.68 -5.65 -16.59
N GLU A 427 -8.57 -6.75 -15.84
CA GLU A 427 -9.47 -7.05 -14.73
C GLU A 427 -9.43 -5.94 -13.66
N PHE A 428 -8.22 -5.50 -13.30
CA PHE A 428 -8.04 -4.37 -12.40
C PHE A 428 -8.76 -3.11 -12.92
N GLY A 429 -8.53 -2.72 -14.17
CA GLY A 429 -9.15 -1.54 -14.78
C GLY A 429 -10.68 -1.59 -14.76
N GLN A 430 -11.27 -2.75 -15.04
CA GLN A 430 -12.72 -2.95 -14.96
C GLN A 430 -13.25 -2.74 -13.53
N ASN A 431 -12.57 -3.29 -12.54
CA ASN A 431 -12.97 -3.20 -11.13
C ASN A 431 -12.87 -1.77 -10.58
N ILE A 432 -11.76 -1.08 -10.87
CA ILE A 432 -11.55 0.28 -10.34
C ILE A 432 -12.38 1.36 -11.02
N SER A 433 -13.02 1.08 -12.17
CA SER A 433 -13.88 2.05 -12.90
C SER A 433 -15.03 2.58 -12.04
N GLN A 434 -15.45 1.83 -11.03
CA GLN A 434 -16.50 2.22 -10.08
C GLN A 434 -16.01 3.04 -8.89
N LEU A 435 -14.68 3.19 -8.72
CA LEU A 435 -14.08 3.92 -7.62
C LEU A 435 -13.80 5.38 -8.03
N PRO A 436 -13.95 6.34 -7.11
CA PRO A 436 -13.75 7.75 -7.44
C PRO A 436 -12.29 8.09 -7.70
N ASP A 437 -12.02 9.04 -8.60
CA ASP A 437 -10.69 9.63 -8.76
C ASP A 437 -10.41 10.76 -7.76
N TYR A 438 -11.47 11.38 -7.25
CA TYR A 438 -11.42 12.42 -6.22
C TYR A 438 -12.51 12.20 -5.18
N ALA A 439 -12.19 12.44 -3.92
CA ALA A 439 -13.11 12.29 -2.82
C ALA A 439 -12.86 13.35 -1.73
N THR A 440 -13.91 13.70 -0.99
CA THR A 440 -13.76 14.34 0.31
C THR A 440 -13.33 13.28 1.32
N ALA A 441 -12.37 13.58 2.16
CA ALA A 441 -11.90 12.65 3.18
C ALA A 441 -12.13 13.17 4.58
N TYR A 442 -12.30 12.24 5.52
CA TYR A 442 -12.49 12.54 6.93
C TYR A 442 -11.65 11.59 7.77
N PHE A 443 -10.92 12.13 8.74
CA PHE A 443 -10.32 11.33 9.80
C PHE A 443 -11.34 11.08 10.92
N LEU A 444 -11.29 9.89 11.49
CA LEU A 444 -12.05 9.53 12.67
C LEU A 444 -11.13 9.47 13.89
N VAL A 445 -11.50 10.16 14.96
CA VAL A 445 -10.78 10.16 16.24
C VAL A 445 -11.79 9.91 17.35
N LYS A 446 -11.60 8.88 18.20
CA LYS A 446 -12.52 8.55 19.29
C LYS A 446 -12.64 9.73 20.26
N LYS A 447 -13.88 10.13 20.57
CA LYS A 447 -14.20 11.12 21.60
C LYS A 447 -13.83 10.63 22.99
#